data_a90be790d07e70c4c2c3c3b4b4e890c8
#
_entry.id   a90be790d07e70c4c2c3c3b4b4e890c8
#
_cell.length_a   1.000
_cell.length_b   1.000
_cell.length_c   1.000
_cell.angle_alpha   90.00
_cell.angle_beta   90.00
_cell.angle_gamma   90.00
#
_symmetry.space_group_name_H-M   'P 1'
#
loop_
_entity.id
_entity.type
_entity.pdbx_description
1 polymer ?
#
loop_
_entity_poly.entity_id
_entity_poly.type
_entity_poly.pdbx_seq_one_letter_code
_entity_poly.pdbx_strand_id
1 'polypeptide(L)'
;MKQVLTVDDSASVRQMVSFTLRQSGYGVAEAVDGRDGLEKARLGKFDLIITDLNMPNMDGLGLIAGVRQLPGYGFTPILMLTTESQAEKKDAGRKAGATGWIVKPFQAEQLIAVVQKLVR
;
A
#
# COMPACT_ATOMS: atom_id res chain seq x y z
N MET A 1 -9.30 10.14 -12.51
CA MET A 1 -8.40 8.98 -12.35
C MET A 1 -8.35 8.57 -10.89
N LYS A 2 -8.18 7.29 -10.65
CA LYS A 2 -8.03 6.79 -9.29
C LYS A 2 -6.66 7.16 -8.74
N GLN A 3 -6.61 7.54 -7.46
CA GLN A 3 -5.39 7.96 -6.80
C GLN A 3 -4.87 6.87 -5.88
N VAL A 4 -3.60 6.53 -6.01
CA VAL A 4 -2.94 5.48 -5.23
C VAL A 4 -1.79 6.08 -4.44
N LEU A 5 -1.70 5.71 -3.17
CA LEU A 5 -0.54 6.05 -2.34
C LEU A 5 0.30 4.78 -2.19
N THR A 6 1.57 4.84 -2.59
CA THR A 6 2.49 3.72 -2.40
C THR A 6 3.54 4.09 -1.36
N VAL A 7 3.70 3.21 -0.38
CA VAL A 7 4.56 3.44 0.78
C VAL A 7 5.60 2.33 0.86
N ASP A 8 6.87 2.68 0.70
CA ASP A 8 7.96 1.70 0.74
C ASP A 8 9.26 2.45 1.02
N ASP A 9 10.09 1.95 1.92
CA ASP A 9 11.38 2.55 2.20
C ASP A 9 12.43 2.21 1.14
N SER A 10 12.18 1.21 0.29
CA SER A 10 13.02 0.89 -0.85
C SER A 10 12.66 1.79 -2.02
N ALA A 11 13.57 2.69 -2.40
CA ALA A 11 13.34 3.59 -3.52
C ALA A 11 13.10 2.83 -4.82
N SER A 12 13.83 1.74 -5.05
CA SER A 12 13.69 0.97 -6.30
C SER A 12 12.33 0.28 -6.39
N VAL A 13 11.86 -0.32 -5.30
CA VAL A 13 10.54 -0.95 -5.27
C VAL A 13 9.45 0.11 -5.44
N ARG A 14 9.55 1.20 -4.70
CA ARG A 14 8.58 2.29 -4.76
C ARG A 14 8.46 2.87 -6.17
N GLN A 15 9.61 3.10 -6.81
CA GLN A 15 9.63 3.64 -8.18
C GLN A 15 9.05 2.65 -9.18
N MET A 16 9.33 1.36 -9.03
CA MET A 16 8.81 0.34 -9.93
C MET A 16 7.28 0.27 -9.80
N VAL A 17 6.76 0.27 -8.59
CA VAL A 17 5.31 0.25 -8.35
C VAL A 17 4.67 1.50 -8.93
N SER A 18 5.25 2.67 -8.68
CA SER A 18 4.72 3.95 -9.20
C SER A 18 4.70 3.97 -10.72
N PHE A 19 5.80 3.56 -11.35
CA PHE A 19 5.88 3.54 -12.81
C PHE A 19 4.81 2.61 -13.40
N THR A 20 4.70 1.40 -12.85
CA THR A 20 3.73 0.41 -13.33
C THR A 20 2.30 0.94 -13.24
N LEU A 21 1.96 1.58 -12.11
CA LEU A 21 0.60 2.10 -11.92
C LEU A 21 0.32 3.30 -12.82
N ARG A 22 1.29 4.20 -12.98
CA ARG A 22 1.11 5.35 -13.87
C ARG A 22 0.92 4.91 -15.31
N GLN A 23 1.63 3.88 -15.74
CA GLN A 23 1.46 3.31 -17.09
C GLN A 23 0.04 2.78 -17.30
N SER A 24 -0.63 2.38 -16.22
CA SER A 24 -1.98 1.84 -16.29
C SER A 24 -3.07 2.90 -16.02
N GLY A 25 -2.69 4.16 -15.96
CA GLY A 25 -3.65 5.27 -15.86
C GLY A 25 -4.00 5.72 -14.46
N TYR A 26 -3.25 5.27 -13.44
CA TYR A 26 -3.48 5.72 -12.06
C TYR A 26 -2.64 6.94 -11.73
N GLY A 27 -3.19 7.82 -10.88
CA GLY A 27 -2.38 8.86 -10.25
C GLY A 27 -1.70 8.24 -9.04
N VAL A 28 -0.42 8.59 -8.80
CA VAL A 28 0.36 7.94 -7.74
C VAL A 28 1.10 9.00 -6.93
N ALA A 29 0.97 8.90 -5.61
CA ALA A 29 1.84 9.60 -4.66
C ALA A 29 2.71 8.57 -3.95
N GLU A 30 3.88 8.97 -3.52
CA GLU A 30 4.86 8.08 -2.89
C GLU A 30 5.20 8.56 -1.49
N ALA A 31 5.40 7.60 -0.58
CA ALA A 31 5.86 7.87 0.77
C ALA A 31 7.01 6.92 1.12
N VAL A 32 7.92 7.36 1.97
CA VAL A 32 9.17 6.64 2.25
C VAL A 32 9.09 5.74 3.48
N ASP A 33 8.09 5.90 4.32
CA ASP A 33 7.86 5.06 5.49
C ASP A 33 6.41 5.21 5.97
N GLY A 34 6.07 4.50 7.05
CA GLY A 34 4.70 4.53 7.56
C GLY A 34 4.26 5.89 8.06
N ARG A 35 5.16 6.65 8.70
CA ARG A 35 4.83 7.99 9.17
C ARG A 35 4.53 8.94 8.03
N ASP A 36 5.38 8.93 7.01
CA ASP A 36 5.20 9.74 5.81
C ASP A 36 3.90 9.35 5.11
N GLY A 37 3.64 8.03 5.03
CA GLY A 37 2.41 7.52 4.43
C GLY A 37 1.17 7.97 5.17
N LEU A 38 1.17 7.89 6.50
CA LEU A 38 0.04 8.32 7.31
C LEU A 38 -0.23 9.81 7.14
N GLU A 39 0.82 10.64 7.12
CA GLU A 39 0.67 12.08 6.93
C GLU A 39 0.09 12.39 5.56
N LYS A 40 0.57 11.72 4.50
CA LYS A 40 0.05 11.93 3.16
C LYS A 40 -1.40 11.47 3.03
N ALA A 41 -1.75 10.35 3.67
CA ALA A 41 -3.13 9.88 3.69
C ALA A 41 -4.04 10.88 4.39
N ARG A 42 -3.57 11.48 5.48
CA ARG A 42 -4.33 12.46 6.24
C ARG A 42 -4.60 13.72 5.42
N LEU A 43 -3.62 14.16 4.62
CA LEU A 43 -3.70 15.40 3.85
C LEU A 43 -4.38 15.23 2.49
N GLY A 44 -4.45 14.02 1.96
CA GLY A 44 -5.01 13.76 0.65
C GLY A 44 -6.20 12.82 0.70
N LYS A 45 -6.64 12.41 -0.48
CA LYS A 45 -7.68 11.39 -0.62
C LYS A 45 -7.20 10.35 -1.61
N PHE A 46 -7.07 9.12 -1.14
CA PHE A 46 -6.59 8.03 -1.98
C PHE A 46 -7.65 6.94 -2.09
N ASP A 47 -7.71 6.34 -3.27
CA ASP A 47 -8.65 5.24 -3.55
C ASP A 47 -8.05 3.89 -3.19
N LEU A 48 -6.73 3.84 -3.04
CA LEU A 48 -5.99 2.63 -2.70
C LEU A 48 -4.69 3.03 -2.01
N ILE A 49 -4.30 2.28 -0.98
CA ILE A 49 -2.99 2.42 -0.34
C ILE A 49 -2.25 1.10 -0.51
N ILE A 50 -1.01 1.18 -1.00
CA ILE A 50 -0.12 0.02 -1.13
C ILE A 50 1.03 0.26 -0.16
N THR A 51 1.29 -0.67 0.74
CA THR A 51 2.35 -0.50 1.73
C THR A 51 3.21 -1.74 1.87
N ASP A 52 4.53 -1.52 1.97
CA ASP A 52 5.45 -2.54 2.43
C ASP A 52 5.15 -2.83 3.92
N LEU A 53 5.58 -3.99 4.39
CA LEU A 53 5.36 -4.39 5.77
C LEU A 53 6.44 -3.85 6.70
N ASN A 54 7.72 -4.01 6.35
CA ASN A 54 8.84 -3.61 7.19
C ASN A 54 9.42 -2.27 6.72
N MET A 55 9.28 -1.27 7.57
CA MET A 55 9.79 0.09 7.29
C MET A 55 10.23 0.72 8.60
N PRO A 56 11.19 1.66 8.55
CA PRO A 56 11.59 2.38 9.75
C PRO A 56 10.49 3.36 10.20
N ASN A 57 10.60 3.83 11.42
CA ASN A 57 9.72 4.82 12.06
C ASN A 57 8.31 4.31 12.33
N MET A 58 7.61 3.78 11.34
CA MET A 58 6.31 3.15 11.46
C MET A 58 6.21 2.08 10.39
N ASP A 59 5.96 0.83 10.77
CA ASP A 59 5.83 -0.27 9.82
C ASP A 59 4.46 -0.29 9.14
N GLY A 60 4.27 -1.25 8.23
CA GLY A 60 3.03 -1.37 7.48
C GLY A 60 1.82 -1.64 8.38
N LEU A 61 1.98 -2.41 9.43
CA LEU A 61 0.87 -2.70 10.35
C LEU A 61 0.44 -1.43 11.09
N GLY A 62 1.40 -0.64 11.55
CA GLY A 62 1.12 0.65 12.19
C GLY A 62 0.45 1.62 11.25
N LEU A 63 0.91 1.67 10.00
CA LEU A 63 0.29 2.52 8.98
C LEU A 63 -1.16 2.11 8.74
N ILE A 64 -1.42 0.82 8.54
CA ILE A 64 -2.78 0.34 8.29
C ILE A 64 -3.70 0.71 9.44
N ALA A 65 -3.28 0.45 10.68
CA ALA A 65 -4.09 0.78 11.85
C ALA A 65 -4.36 2.28 11.92
N GLY A 66 -3.35 3.11 11.65
CA GLY A 66 -3.49 4.56 11.67
C GLY A 66 -4.43 5.08 10.59
N VAL A 67 -4.32 4.54 9.38
CA VAL A 67 -5.19 4.94 8.26
C VAL A 67 -6.65 4.61 8.58
N ARG A 68 -6.92 3.45 9.18
CA ARG A 68 -8.29 3.06 9.51
C ARG A 68 -8.94 3.99 10.54
N GLN A 69 -8.14 4.74 11.29
CA GLN A 69 -8.65 5.74 12.23
C GLN A 69 -8.94 7.09 11.57
N LEU A 70 -8.46 7.31 10.34
CA LEU A 70 -8.70 8.56 9.65
C LEU A 70 -10.10 8.62 9.06
N PRO A 71 -10.78 9.79 9.13
CA PRO A 71 -12.09 9.94 8.50
C PRO A 71 -12.03 9.65 7.00
N GLY A 72 -12.99 8.89 6.50
CA GLY A 72 -13.08 8.58 5.08
C GLY A 72 -12.28 7.39 4.61
N TYR A 73 -11.48 6.75 5.48
CA TYR A 73 -10.66 5.60 5.09
C TYR A 73 -11.15 4.26 5.64
N GLY A 74 -12.37 4.20 6.19
CA GLY A 74 -12.88 2.97 6.80
C GLY A 74 -12.97 1.79 5.85
N PHE A 75 -13.22 2.04 4.56
CA PHE A 75 -13.37 1.00 3.55
C PHE A 75 -12.39 1.10 2.39
N THR A 76 -11.45 2.02 2.44
CA THR A 76 -10.44 2.16 1.39
C THR A 76 -9.60 0.89 1.32
N PRO A 77 -9.42 0.28 0.13
CA PRO A 77 -8.57 -0.90 0.02
C PRO A 77 -7.15 -0.58 0.41
N ILE A 78 -6.53 -1.50 1.16
CA ILE A 78 -5.12 -1.41 1.54
C ILE A 78 -4.45 -2.72 1.16
N LEU A 79 -3.43 -2.65 0.31
CA LEU A 79 -2.71 -3.79 -0.20
C LEU A 79 -1.32 -3.85 0.44
N MET A 80 -0.99 -4.97 1.08
CA MET A 80 0.33 -5.18 1.67
C MET A 80 1.26 -5.86 0.68
N LEU A 81 2.51 -5.40 0.64
CA LEU A 81 3.59 -6.11 -0.06
C LEU A 81 4.41 -6.86 0.99
N THR A 82 4.53 -8.18 0.84
CA THR A 82 5.20 -9.04 1.82
C THR A 82 6.21 -9.95 1.13
N THR A 83 7.17 -10.48 1.91
CA THR A 83 8.02 -11.57 1.44
C THR A 83 7.44 -12.88 1.94
N GLU A 84 7.92 -14.02 1.40
CA GLU A 84 7.47 -15.33 1.87
C GLU A 84 7.82 -15.55 3.35
N SER A 85 8.96 -15.03 3.81
CA SER A 85 9.36 -15.15 5.20
C SER A 85 8.46 -14.37 6.15
N GLN A 86 7.58 -13.50 5.63
CA GLN A 86 6.64 -12.71 6.42
C GLN A 86 5.21 -13.27 6.35
N ALA A 87 5.04 -14.51 5.89
CA ALA A 87 3.72 -15.09 5.68
C ALA A 87 2.85 -15.06 6.95
N GLU A 88 3.44 -15.29 8.12
CA GLU A 88 2.71 -15.25 9.39
C GLU A 88 2.19 -13.84 9.73
N LYS A 89 2.76 -12.80 9.13
CA LYS A 89 2.31 -11.44 9.34
C LYS A 89 1.01 -11.12 8.59
N LYS A 90 0.58 -11.97 7.67
CA LYS A 90 -0.66 -11.76 6.92
C LYS A 90 -1.87 -11.67 7.84
N ASP A 91 -1.93 -12.51 8.85
CA ASP A 91 -3.01 -12.48 9.84
C ASP A 91 -3.01 -11.16 10.60
N ALA A 92 -1.85 -10.71 11.06
CA ALA A 92 -1.73 -9.42 11.74
C ALA A 92 -2.16 -8.29 10.81
N GLY A 93 -1.79 -8.34 9.54
CA GLY A 93 -2.19 -7.35 8.55
C GLY A 93 -3.70 -7.31 8.35
N ARG A 94 -4.32 -8.47 8.22
CA ARG A 94 -5.77 -8.57 8.07
C ARG A 94 -6.49 -8.01 9.30
N LYS A 95 -6.00 -8.34 10.50
CA LYS A 95 -6.58 -7.83 11.74
C LYS A 95 -6.42 -6.32 11.86
N ALA A 96 -5.33 -5.77 11.35
CA ALA A 96 -5.12 -4.32 11.34
C ALA A 96 -6.01 -3.63 10.30
N GLY A 97 -6.53 -4.35 9.31
CA GLY A 97 -7.45 -3.82 8.33
C GLY A 97 -6.98 -3.88 6.88
N ALA A 98 -5.93 -4.66 6.57
CA ALA A 98 -5.49 -4.86 5.19
C ALA A 98 -6.54 -5.61 4.39
N THR A 99 -6.69 -5.23 3.12
CA THR A 99 -7.66 -5.85 2.20
C THR A 99 -7.06 -7.07 1.50
N GLY A 100 -5.76 -7.03 1.22
CA GLY A 100 -5.08 -8.11 0.54
C GLY A 100 -3.57 -7.96 0.62
N TRP A 101 -2.85 -8.85 -0.04
CA TRP A 101 -1.39 -8.81 -0.07
C TRP A 101 -0.86 -9.42 -1.36
N ILE A 102 0.37 -9.03 -1.70
CA ILE A 102 1.14 -9.62 -2.79
C ILE A 102 2.50 -10.00 -2.23
N VAL A 103 2.98 -11.19 -2.56
CA VAL A 103 4.30 -11.68 -2.12
C VAL A 103 5.37 -11.19 -3.07
N LYS A 104 6.45 -10.63 -2.53
CA LYS A 104 7.63 -10.21 -3.30
C LYS A 104 8.55 -11.40 -3.55
N PRO A 105 9.23 -11.45 -4.69
CA PRO A 105 9.09 -10.57 -5.85
C PRO A 105 7.82 -10.88 -6.64
N PHE A 106 7.28 -9.87 -7.32
CA PHE A 106 6.06 -10.02 -8.11
C PHE A 106 6.25 -9.43 -9.50
N GLN A 107 5.41 -9.86 -10.44
CA GLN A 107 5.41 -9.35 -11.80
C GLN A 107 4.49 -8.12 -11.89
N ALA A 108 4.80 -7.22 -12.83
CA ALA A 108 3.99 -6.03 -13.05
C ALA A 108 2.53 -6.39 -13.35
N GLU A 109 2.31 -7.43 -14.16
CA GLU A 109 0.98 -7.89 -14.52
C GLU A 109 0.19 -8.35 -13.30
N GLN A 110 0.85 -9.00 -12.34
CA GLN A 110 0.23 -9.44 -11.11
C GLN A 110 -0.22 -8.25 -10.27
N LEU A 111 0.64 -7.25 -10.15
CA LEU A 111 0.30 -6.03 -9.41
C LEU A 111 -0.93 -5.35 -10.02
N ILE A 112 -0.91 -5.15 -11.33
CA ILE A 112 -2.02 -4.48 -12.02
C ILE A 112 -3.32 -5.27 -11.87
N ALA A 113 -3.27 -6.60 -12.00
CA ALA A 113 -4.47 -7.43 -11.87
C ALA A 113 -5.11 -7.27 -10.48
N VAL A 114 -4.29 -7.27 -9.43
CA VAL A 114 -4.79 -7.10 -8.05
C VAL A 114 -5.33 -5.68 -7.84
N VAL A 115 -4.61 -4.67 -8.31
CA VAL A 115 -5.05 -3.27 -8.17
C VAL A 115 -6.39 -3.06 -8.87
N GLN A 116 -6.54 -3.55 -10.10
CA GLN A 116 -7.80 -3.41 -10.84
C GLN A 116 -8.97 -4.10 -10.13
N LYS A 117 -8.69 -5.18 -9.42
CA LYS A 117 -9.69 -5.89 -8.66
C LYS A 117 -10.14 -5.11 -7.43
N LEU A 118 -9.21 -4.42 -6.78
CA LEU A 118 -9.48 -3.68 -5.55
C LEU A 118 -10.07 -2.29 -5.81
N VAL A 119 -9.70 -1.67 -6.92
CA VAL A 119 -10.10 -0.30 -7.25
C VAL A 119 -10.87 -0.31 -8.57
N ARG A 120 -12.17 -0.41 -8.46
CA ARG A 120 -13.06 -0.46 -9.64
C ARG A 120 -13.77 0.84 -9.90
#